data_30ddfa7267d99ca867ce05e631838b1a
#
_entry.id   30ddfa7267d99ca867ce05e631838b1a
#
_cell.length_a   1.000
_cell.length_b   1.000
_cell.length_c   1.000
_cell.angle_alpha   90.00
_cell.angle_beta   90.00
_cell.angle_gamma   90.00
#
_symmetry.space_group_name_H-M   'P 1'
#
loop_
_entity.id
_entity.type
_entity.pdbx_description
1 polymer ?
#
loop_
_entity_poly.entity_id
_entity_poly.type
_entity_poly.pdbx_seq_one_letter_code
_entity_poly.pdbx_strand_id
1 'polypeptide(L)'
;MWLKKAPINFFSLALLIASLYFTIFVTNVYAMGAFAFLLVCFLKHHWKNKAALKLVGLVGGFFLIYFLFLHHRASIQDKQAPAEINQVSLVADTLSVNGEQLSAIGKAKGQTYQVFYRLKSEKEQHFFKTTSQTLVLKGKIKLSPATGQRNFQGFNYKSYLASQGIYRMAQIERLDHVVPQKNTSPLAFFHQLRRRALVHIQTHFPNPMRHYMTGLLFGYLDKEFDEQSQLYTSLGIIHLFALSGMQVGFFLGWFRYGLLRLGLPKDYLFIILLPFSLCYGLMTGWTASVLRSLIQSLLAEFGIKKLDNMGITLLLLFLFLPHFLLTVGGVLSCSYAFLLCLFDFEEMSSLKKSICTSLVLSLGILPFLTYYYGTFQPVSLILTAMFSIVFDSFLLPVLTVFFVLSGLVIFSQINPLFEWMETFLTWIQSWIGQPLILGKPSLFQFDLMIAVLVMLFDFWKKPQFRICLLMIFGLLMVWVKHPLTNEVTMVDVGQGDSIFLRSMKGDTILIDVGGKVTFGSKEKWQEASQTSNAEKTLIPYLQARGVSQIDHLVLTHTEV
;
A
#
# COMPACT_ATOMS: atom_id res chain seq x y z
N MET A 1 -7.48 31.25 10.35
CA MET A 1 -6.69 32.23 11.13
C MET A 1 -6.24 31.67 12.49
N TRP A 2 -7.07 30.90 13.19
CA TRP A 2 -6.75 30.29 14.51
C TRP A 2 -5.63 29.22 14.43
N LEU A 3 -5.63 28.36 13.42
CA LEU A 3 -4.61 27.32 13.21
C LEU A 3 -3.18 27.90 13.04
N LYS A 4 -3.03 29.11 12.47
CA LYS A 4 -1.73 29.79 12.34
C LYS A 4 -1.19 30.39 13.64
N LYS A 5 -2.04 30.51 14.67
CA LYS A 5 -1.71 31.03 16.01
C LYS A 5 -1.75 29.93 17.08
N ALA A 6 -1.79 28.65 16.66
CA ALA A 6 -1.83 27.56 17.63
C ALA A 6 -0.57 27.57 18.52
N PRO A 7 -0.73 27.26 19.80
CA PRO A 7 0.37 27.31 20.77
C PRO A 7 1.36 26.15 20.65
N ILE A 8 1.17 25.26 19.67
CA ILE A 8 1.96 24.03 19.47
C ILE A 8 2.25 23.79 17.99
N ASN A 9 3.31 23.05 17.72
CA ASN A 9 3.57 22.44 16.43
C ASN A 9 2.68 21.20 16.27
N PHE A 10 1.80 21.19 15.26
CA PHE A 10 0.87 20.08 15.02
C PHE A 10 1.58 18.78 14.66
N PHE A 11 2.77 18.86 14.07
CA PHE A 11 3.54 17.66 13.73
C PHE A 11 4.04 16.94 15.00
N SER A 12 4.53 17.66 16.02
CA SER A 12 4.94 17.03 17.28
C SER A 12 3.77 16.40 18.02
N LEU A 13 2.58 17.03 17.96
CA LEU A 13 1.36 16.43 18.48
C LEU A 13 0.98 15.14 17.72
N ALA A 14 1.05 15.16 16.39
CA ALA A 14 0.75 13.99 15.57
C ALA A 14 1.72 12.82 15.85
N LEU A 15 3.01 13.09 16.06
CA LEU A 15 3.98 12.07 16.47
C LEU A 15 3.65 11.46 17.85
N LEU A 16 3.23 12.28 18.81
CA LEU A 16 2.78 11.80 20.12
C LEU A 16 1.55 10.89 19.97
N ILE A 17 0.57 11.29 19.15
CA ILE A 17 -0.63 10.46 18.88
C ILE A 17 -0.26 9.18 18.14
N ALA A 18 0.67 9.24 17.17
CA ALA A 18 1.16 8.04 16.47
C ALA A 18 1.85 7.06 17.43
N SER A 19 2.69 7.55 18.35
CA SER A 19 3.33 6.69 19.35
C SER A 19 2.31 6.08 20.34
N LEU A 20 1.28 6.83 20.74
CA LEU A 20 0.16 6.34 21.52
C LEU A 20 -0.60 5.22 20.77
N TYR A 21 -0.84 5.42 19.48
CA TYR A 21 -1.48 4.41 18.61
C TYR A 21 -0.68 3.10 18.61
N PHE A 22 0.63 3.15 18.36
CA PHE A 22 1.48 1.95 18.36
C PHE A 22 1.53 1.27 19.74
N THR A 23 1.49 2.03 20.83
CA THR A 23 1.43 1.48 22.21
C THR A 23 0.16 0.63 22.40
N ILE A 24 -0.98 1.05 21.86
CA ILE A 24 -2.27 0.36 22.03
C ILE A 24 -2.42 -0.82 21.07
N PHE A 25 -2.04 -0.68 19.81
CA PHE A 25 -2.32 -1.69 18.76
C PHE A 25 -1.17 -2.68 18.51
N VAL A 26 0.07 -2.28 18.72
CA VAL A 26 1.25 -3.15 18.51
C VAL A 26 1.76 -3.76 19.81
N THR A 27 1.43 -3.14 20.97
CA THR A 27 1.77 -3.60 22.34
C THR A 27 3.24 -4.00 22.50
N ASN A 28 4.16 -3.22 21.89
CA ASN A 28 5.58 -3.47 21.92
C ASN A 28 6.25 -2.55 22.95
N VAL A 29 7.25 -3.08 23.68
CA VAL A 29 8.03 -2.32 24.69
C VAL A 29 8.71 -1.09 24.07
N TYR A 30 9.21 -1.19 22.83
CA TYR A 30 9.80 -0.07 22.09
C TYR A 30 8.78 1.05 21.84
N ALA A 31 7.54 0.71 21.45
CA ALA A 31 6.47 1.69 21.23
C ALA A 31 6.09 2.40 22.53
N MET A 32 6.02 1.65 23.65
CA MET A 32 5.76 2.22 24.98
C MET A 32 6.88 3.17 25.41
N GLY A 33 8.14 2.77 25.20
CA GLY A 33 9.32 3.59 25.48
C GLY A 33 9.34 4.88 24.64
N ALA A 34 9.07 4.77 23.36
CA ALA A 34 8.97 5.92 22.45
C ALA A 34 7.86 6.89 22.86
N PHE A 35 6.68 6.38 23.21
CA PHE A 35 5.58 7.20 23.71
C PHE A 35 5.97 7.95 25.00
N ALA A 36 6.52 7.24 25.98
CA ALA A 36 6.95 7.84 27.25
C ALA A 36 8.02 8.92 27.03
N PHE A 37 9.01 8.64 26.18
CA PHE A 37 10.07 9.59 25.83
C PHE A 37 9.50 10.84 25.15
N LEU A 38 8.68 10.67 24.10
CA LEU A 38 8.06 11.80 23.39
C LEU A 38 7.16 12.63 24.30
N LEU A 39 6.40 11.98 25.20
CA LEU A 39 5.56 12.66 26.18
C LEU A 39 6.40 13.52 27.13
N VAL A 40 7.49 12.98 27.67
CA VAL A 40 8.40 13.71 28.56
C VAL A 40 9.05 14.91 27.84
N CYS A 41 9.55 14.70 26.62
CA CYS A 41 10.11 15.76 25.79
C CYS A 41 9.08 16.86 25.53
N PHE A 42 7.85 16.47 25.18
CA PHE A 42 6.76 17.40 24.91
C PHE A 42 6.39 18.21 26.17
N LEU A 43 6.21 17.55 27.31
CA LEU A 43 5.90 18.19 28.59
C LEU A 43 7.01 19.15 29.01
N LYS A 44 8.28 18.75 28.90
CA LYS A 44 9.44 19.59 29.21
C LYS A 44 9.49 20.82 28.31
N HIS A 45 9.26 20.68 27.03
CA HIS A 45 9.29 21.79 26.05
C HIS A 45 8.15 22.78 26.28
N HIS A 46 6.96 22.30 26.62
CA HIS A 46 5.77 23.14 26.78
C HIS A 46 5.36 23.41 28.23
N TRP A 47 6.22 23.12 29.22
CA TRP A 47 5.90 23.23 30.65
C TRP A 47 5.31 24.60 31.08
N LYS A 48 5.80 25.67 30.48
CA LYS A 48 5.33 27.04 30.77
C LYS A 48 4.10 27.45 29.94
N ASN A 49 3.72 26.68 28.92
CA ASN A 49 2.63 27.02 28.02
C ASN A 49 1.35 26.25 28.40
N LYS A 50 0.56 26.79 29.33
CA LYS A 50 -0.69 26.17 29.80
C LYS A 50 -1.69 25.89 28.66
N ALA A 51 -1.74 26.74 27.61
CA ALA A 51 -2.63 26.56 26.47
C ALA A 51 -2.21 25.34 25.61
N ALA A 52 -0.90 25.15 25.41
CA ALA A 52 -0.35 23.98 24.74
C ALA A 52 -0.67 22.69 25.50
N LEU A 53 -0.43 22.66 26.81
CA LEU A 53 -0.71 21.50 27.66
C LEU A 53 -2.20 21.15 27.68
N LYS A 54 -3.09 22.16 27.75
CA LYS A 54 -4.54 21.96 27.69
C LYS A 54 -4.95 21.35 26.35
N LEU A 55 -4.41 21.86 25.23
CA LEU A 55 -4.72 21.35 23.89
C LEU A 55 -4.26 19.89 23.73
N VAL A 56 -3.05 19.57 24.17
CA VAL A 56 -2.52 18.21 24.14
C VAL A 56 -3.33 17.26 25.01
N GLY A 57 -3.72 17.71 26.21
CA GLY A 57 -4.59 16.93 27.09
C GLY A 57 -5.94 16.62 26.46
N LEU A 58 -6.56 17.60 25.78
CA LEU A 58 -7.84 17.42 25.09
C LEU A 58 -7.71 16.49 23.88
N VAL A 59 -6.76 16.77 22.98
CA VAL A 59 -6.56 15.97 21.75
C VAL A 59 -6.04 14.57 22.09
N GLY A 60 -5.06 14.47 23.01
CA GLY A 60 -4.52 13.19 23.48
C GLY A 60 -5.57 12.34 24.19
N GLY A 61 -6.39 12.96 25.08
CA GLY A 61 -7.49 12.28 25.74
C GLY A 61 -8.56 11.78 24.75
N PHE A 62 -8.91 12.61 23.76
CA PHE A 62 -9.82 12.20 22.70
C PHE A 62 -9.28 10.98 21.92
N PHE A 63 -8.03 11.03 21.44
CA PHE A 63 -7.46 9.91 20.67
C PHE A 63 -7.23 8.66 21.55
N LEU A 64 -6.91 8.82 22.83
CA LEU A 64 -6.81 7.70 23.76
C LEU A 64 -8.15 6.96 23.85
N ILE A 65 -9.24 7.67 24.13
CA ILE A 65 -10.59 7.08 24.20
C ILE A 65 -10.99 6.46 22.86
N TYR A 66 -10.72 7.15 21.75
CA TYR A 66 -11.02 6.68 20.42
C TYR A 66 -10.26 5.38 20.07
N PHE A 67 -8.96 5.31 20.35
CA PHE A 67 -8.15 4.12 20.08
C PHE A 67 -8.52 2.95 21.00
N LEU A 68 -8.80 3.20 22.28
CA LEU A 68 -9.31 2.17 23.19
C LEU A 68 -10.67 1.64 22.74
N PHE A 69 -11.56 2.49 22.28
CA PHE A 69 -12.85 2.09 21.70
C PHE A 69 -12.64 1.21 20.45
N LEU A 70 -11.78 1.60 19.52
CA LEU A 70 -11.48 0.80 18.33
C LEU A 70 -10.85 -0.55 18.69
N HIS A 71 -9.91 -0.56 19.63
CA HIS A 71 -9.25 -1.79 20.10
C HIS A 71 -10.25 -2.74 20.75
N HIS A 72 -11.12 -2.22 21.60
CA HIS A 72 -12.19 -3.00 22.24
C HIS A 72 -13.17 -3.57 21.21
N ARG A 73 -13.62 -2.74 20.26
CA ARG A 73 -14.50 -3.17 19.16
C ARG A 73 -13.85 -4.27 18.31
N ALA A 74 -12.57 -4.12 17.97
CA ALA A 74 -11.80 -5.13 17.24
C ALA A 74 -11.75 -6.47 18.00
N SER A 75 -11.49 -6.43 19.31
CA SER A 75 -11.45 -7.62 20.17
C SER A 75 -12.81 -8.33 20.23
N ILE A 76 -13.92 -7.58 20.35
CA ILE A 76 -15.26 -8.16 20.33
C ILE A 76 -15.55 -8.83 18.97
N GLN A 77 -15.26 -8.16 17.87
CA GLN A 77 -15.50 -8.69 16.53
C GLN A 77 -14.68 -9.96 16.25
N ASP A 78 -13.45 -10.03 16.77
CA ASP A 78 -12.64 -11.24 16.62
C ASP A 78 -13.13 -12.39 17.51
N LYS A 79 -13.49 -12.13 18.76
CA LYS A 79 -13.87 -13.19 19.73
C LYS A 79 -15.30 -13.71 19.57
N GLN A 80 -16.24 -12.83 19.20
CA GLN A 80 -17.69 -13.15 19.16
C GLN A 80 -18.20 -13.41 17.74
N ALA A 81 -17.32 -13.66 16.76
CA ALA A 81 -17.75 -13.99 15.41
C ALA A 81 -18.49 -15.34 15.40
N PRO A 82 -19.67 -15.43 14.76
CA PRO A 82 -20.38 -16.70 14.61
C PRO A 82 -19.55 -17.67 13.74
N ALA A 83 -19.83 -18.97 13.85
CA ALA A 83 -19.17 -19.97 13.01
C ALA A 83 -19.68 -19.93 11.55
N GLU A 84 -20.96 -19.60 11.36
CA GLU A 84 -21.61 -19.57 10.04
C GLU A 84 -22.56 -18.37 9.93
N ILE A 85 -22.76 -17.93 8.69
CA ILE A 85 -23.78 -16.93 8.31
C ILE A 85 -24.52 -17.40 7.06
N ASN A 86 -25.75 -16.92 6.85
CA ASN A 86 -26.59 -17.37 5.74
C ASN A 86 -26.64 -16.37 4.57
N GLN A 87 -26.12 -15.15 4.76
CA GLN A 87 -26.10 -14.14 3.71
C GLN A 87 -24.98 -13.13 3.92
N VAL A 88 -24.47 -12.61 2.82
CA VAL A 88 -23.45 -11.56 2.79
C VAL A 88 -23.71 -10.61 1.61
N SER A 89 -23.68 -9.30 1.86
CA SER A 89 -23.77 -8.27 0.82
C SER A 89 -22.37 -7.89 0.36
N LEU A 90 -22.07 -8.04 -0.93
CA LEU A 90 -20.77 -7.73 -1.50
C LEU A 90 -20.59 -6.22 -1.71
N VAL A 91 -19.40 -5.71 -1.47
CA VAL A 91 -19.01 -4.36 -1.87
C VAL A 91 -18.60 -4.42 -3.34
N ALA A 92 -19.38 -3.77 -4.21
CA ALA A 92 -19.36 -4.00 -5.66
C ALA A 92 -17.98 -3.83 -6.33
N ASP A 93 -17.23 -2.79 -5.96
CA ASP A 93 -15.92 -2.46 -6.56
C ASP A 93 -14.73 -3.27 -6.01
N THR A 94 -14.97 -4.13 -5.02
CA THR A 94 -13.95 -5.04 -4.46
C THR A 94 -14.02 -6.44 -5.07
N LEU A 95 -15.02 -6.68 -5.93
CA LEU A 95 -15.24 -7.97 -6.56
C LEU A 95 -14.13 -8.26 -7.58
N SER A 96 -13.42 -9.35 -7.37
CA SER A 96 -12.33 -9.83 -8.21
C SER A 96 -12.51 -11.31 -8.54
N VAL A 97 -12.33 -11.66 -9.81
CA VAL A 97 -12.43 -13.02 -10.30
C VAL A 97 -11.10 -13.43 -10.91
N ASN A 98 -10.54 -14.56 -10.46
CA ASN A 98 -9.29 -15.12 -10.95
C ASN A 98 -9.47 -16.62 -11.21
N GLY A 99 -9.61 -17.00 -12.47
CA GLY A 99 -9.99 -18.37 -12.83
C GLY A 99 -11.33 -18.74 -12.18
N GLU A 100 -11.37 -19.86 -11.46
CA GLU A 100 -12.54 -20.34 -10.74
C GLU A 100 -12.75 -19.66 -9.36
N GLN A 101 -11.86 -18.75 -8.94
CA GLN A 101 -11.96 -18.11 -7.64
C GLN A 101 -12.55 -16.71 -7.71
N LEU A 102 -13.64 -16.49 -6.99
CA LEU A 102 -14.21 -15.20 -6.67
C LEU A 102 -13.70 -14.74 -5.32
N SER A 103 -13.24 -13.51 -5.23
CA SER A 103 -12.94 -12.84 -3.97
C SER A 103 -13.58 -11.46 -3.92
N ALA A 104 -14.07 -11.05 -2.75
CA ALA A 104 -14.66 -9.73 -2.55
C ALA A 104 -14.67 -9.36 -1.06
N ILE A 105 -14.83 -8.10 -0.75
CA ILE A 105 -15.20 -7.66 0.59
C ILE A 105 -16.73 -7.74 0.70
N GLY A 106 -17.21 -8.35 1.79
CA GLY A 106 -18.63 -8.48 2.05
C GLY A 106 -19.02 -7.94 3.42
N LYS A 107 -20.28 -7.53 3.58
CA LYS A 107 -20.83 -7.02 4.83
C LYS A 107 -22.03 -7.86 5.25
N ALA A 108 -22.04 -8.30 6.51
CA ALA A 108 -23.20 -8.97 7.12
C ALA A 108 -23.29 -8.60 8.60
N LYS A 109 -24.49 -8.32 9.09
CA LYS A 109 -24.76 -7.99 10.52
C LYS A 109 -23.83 -6.91 11.10
N GLY A 110 -23.48 -5.88 10.28
CA GLY A 110 -22.61 -4.79 10.71
C GLY A 110 -21.10 -5.12 10.79
N GLN A 111 -20.70 -6.33 10.38
CA GLN A 111 -19.31 -6.75 10.30
C GLN A 111 -18.86 -6.88 8.84
N THR A 112 -17.55 -6.76 8.63
CA THR A 112 -16.92 -6.84 7.31
C THR A 112 -16.11 -8.14 7.23
N TYR A 113 -16.21 -8.83 6.11
CA TYR A 113 -15.60 -10.13 5.86
C TYR A 113 -14.82 -10.12 4.54
N GLN A 114 -13.73 -10.87 4.47
CA GLN A 114 -13.13 -11.25 3.19
C GLN A 114 -13.84 -12.49 2.68
N VAL A 115 -14.58 -12.35 1.58
CA VAL A 115 -15.43 -13.41 1.01
C VAL A 115 -14.66 -14.13 -0.08
N PHE A 116 -14.76 -15.46 -0.07
CA PHE A 116 -14.25 -16.35 -1.11
C PHE A 116 -15.34 -17.31 -1.57
N TYR A 117 -15.40 -17.52 -2.88
CA TYR A 117 -16.31 -18.48 -3.49
C TYR A 117 -15.64 -19.17 -4.69
N ARG A 118 -15.83 -20.48 -4.81
CA ARG A 118 -15.37 -21.24 -5.97
C ARG A 118 -16.49 -21.33 -6.99
N LEU A 119 -16.30 -20.71 -8.14
CA LEU A 119 -17.24 -20.66 -9.25
C LEU A 119 -17.41 -22.05 -9.85
N LYS A 120 -18.64 -22.39 -10.26
CA LYS A 120 -19.00 -23.73 -10.75
C LYS A 120 -19.08 -23.83 -12.27
N SER A 121 -19.15 -22.71 -12.98
CA SER A 121 -19.27 -22.67 -14.43
C SER A 121 -18.70 -21.38 -15.02
N GLU A 122 -18.33 -21.43 -16.30
CA GLU A 122 -17.89 -20.27 -17.07
C GLU A 122 -18.97 -19.17 -17.16
N LYS A 123 -20.25 -19.57 -17.24
CA LYS A 123 -21.38 -18.61 -17.21
C LYS A 123 -21.42 -17.83 -15.90
N GLU A 124 -21.20 -18.50 -14.80
CA GLU A 124 -21.14 -17.87 -13.47
C GLU A 124 -19.92 -16.94 -13.38
N GLN A 125 -18.76 -17.35 -13.90
CA GLN A 125 -17.56 -16.52 -14.01
C GLN A 125 -17.84 -15.24 -14.80
N HIS A 126 -18.43 -15.38 -16.00
CA HIS A 126 -18.76 -14.23 -16.84
C HIS A 126 -19.75 -13.28 -16.16
N PHE A 127 -20.77 -13.82 -15.49
CA PHE A 127 -21.73 -13.01 -14.71
C PHE A 127 -21.02 -12.16 -13.65
N PHE A 128 -20.15 -12.76 -12.82
CA PHE A 128 -19.45 -12.01 -11.78
C PHE A 128 -18.39 -11.06 -12.34
N LYS A 129 -17.76 -11.35 -13.47
CA LYS A 129 -16.84 -10.44 -14.16
C LYS A 129 -17.57 -9.19 -14.68
N THR A 130 -18.75 -9.34 -15.25
CA THR A 130 -19.48 -8.27 -15.96
C THR A 130 -20.49 -7.52 -15.10
N THR A 131 -20.91 -8.08 -13.96
CA THR A 131 -21.88 -7.41 -13.09
C THR A 131 -21.33 -6.12 -12.50
N SER A 132 -22.15 -5.08 -12.54
CA SER A 132 -21.88 -3.78 -11.92
C SER A 132 -22.77 -3.49 -10.72
N GLN A 133 -23.68 -4.41 -10.37
CA GLN A 133 -24.64 -4.23 -9.29
C GLN A 133 -24.06 -4.68 -7.94
N THR A 134 -24.57 -4.12 -6.86
CA THR A 134 -24.36 -4.65 -5.51
C THR A 134 -25.13 -5.96 -5.38
N LEU A 135 -24.48 -7.03 -4.97
CA LEU A 135 -25.07 -8.37 -4.86
C LEU A 135 -25.14 -8.82 -3.41
N VAL A 136 -26.23 -9.47 -3.06
CA VAL A 136 -26.36 -10.26 -1.83
C VAL A 136 -26.30 -11.74 -2.19
N LEU A 137 -25.30 -12.41 -1.65
CA LEU A 137 -25.15 -13.86 -1.77
C LEU A 137 -25.82 -14.54 -0.58
N LYS A 138 -26.74 -15.47 -0.84
CA LYS A 138 -27.45 -16.25 0.16
C LYS A 138 -27.08 -17.72 0.01
N GLY A 139 -26.78 -18.37 1.13
CA GLY A 139 -26.38 -19.76 1.16
C GLY A 139 -25.65 -20.13 2.45
N LYS A 140 -24.98 -21.27 2.45
CA LYS A 140 -24.17 -21.69 3.60
C LYS A 140 -22.77 -21.09 3.49
N ILE A 141 -22.44 -20.20 4.44
CA ILE A 141 -21.19 -19.44 4.47
C ILE A 141 -20.48 -19.73 5.79
N LYS A 142 -19.35 -20.41 5.72
CA LYS A 142 -18.52 -20.73 6.89
C LYS A 142 -17.54 -19.59 7.16
N LEU A 143 -17.41 -19.23 8.43
CA LEU A 143 -16.46 -18.21 8.87
C LEU A 143 -15.23 -18.86 9.50
N SER A 144 -14.04 -18.40 9.10
CA SER A 144 -12.76 -18.85 9.65
C SER A 144 -11.83 -17.66 9.93
N PRO A 145 -10.94 -17.76 10.91
CA PRO A 145 -9.90 -16.76 11.10
C PRO A 145 -8.90 -16.78 9.93
N ALA A 146 -8.35 -15.62 9.60
CA ALA A 146 -7.24 -15.56 8.65
C ALA A 146 -5.96 -16.15 9.28
N THR A 147 -5.13 -16.75 8.43
CA THR A 147 -3.82 -17.26 8.85
C THR A 147 -2.87 -16.11 9.18
N GLY A 148 -2.14 -16.24 10.28
CA GLY A 148 -1.09 -15.31 10.64
C GLY A 148 0.17 -15.49 9.79
N GLN A 149 1.26 -14.86 10.23
CA GLN A 149 2.58 -15.04 9.64
C GLN A 149 3.03 -16.50 9.80
N ARG A 150 3.41 -17.15 8.70
CA ARG A 150 3.81 -18.56 8.67
C ARG A 150 5.33 -18.73 8.66
N ASN A 151 6.03 -17.89 7.90
CA ASN A 151 7.48 -17.87 7.82
C ASN A 151 8.05 -16.63 8.49
N PHE A 152 9.29 -16.73 8.94
CA PHE A 152 10.01 -15.61 9.54
C PHE A 152 10.05 -14.41 8.58
N GLN A 153 9.64 -13.22 9.04
CA GLN A 153 9.51 -11.99 8.23
C GLN A 153 8.60 -12.13 6.99
N GLY A 154 7.77 -13.19 6.94
CA GLY A 154 6.78 -13.39 5.90
C GLY A 154 5.58 -12.44 6.03
N PHE A 155 4.72 -12.45 5.03
CA PHE A 155 3.51 -11.62 5.02
C PHE A 155 2.49 -12.11 6.05
N ASN A 156 2.01 -11.22 6.89
CA ASN A 156 0.99 -11.51 7.89
C ASN A 156 -0.40 -11.12 7.37
N TYR A 157 -1.09 -12.09 6.76
CA TYR A 157 -2.41 -11.85 6.16
C TYR A 157 -3.47 -11.48 7.20
N LYS A 158 -3.41 -12.08 8.42
CA LYS A 158 -4.31 -11.72 9.52
C LYS A 158 -4.18 -10.26 9.92
N SER A 159 -2.95 -9.77 10.10
CA SER A 159 -2.70 -8.36 10.43
C SER A 159 -3.11 -7.41 9.30
N TYR A 160 -2.88 -7.82 8.04
CA TYR A 160 -3.31 -7.05 6.88
C TYR A 160 -4.84 -6.89 6.83
N LEU A 161 -5.60 -7.97 7.00
CA LEU A 161 -7.06 -7.91 7.05
C LEU A 161 -7.56 -7.11 8.26
N ALA A 162 -6.93 -7.30 9.43
CA ALA A 162 -7.28 -6.54 10.63
C ALA A 162 -7.07 -5.02 10.45
N SER A 163 -6.05 -4.59 9.69
CA SER A 163 -5.86 -3.17 9.35
C SER A 163 -6.99 -2.59 8.49
N GLN A 164 -7.76 -3.45 7.83
CA GLN A 164 -8.97 -3.09 7.07
C GLN A 164 -10.27 -3.30 7.86
N GLY A 165 -10.17 -3.66 9.14
CA GLY A 165 -11.32 -3.97 9.99
C GLY A 165 -11.97 -5.31 9.67
N ILE A 166 -11.24 -6.23 9.05
CA ILE A 166 -11.69 -7.57 8.67
C ILE A 166 -11.02 -8.61 9.60
N TYR A 167 -11.81 -9.33 10.38
CA TYR A 167 -11.29 -10.30 11.36
C TYR A 167 -11.62 -11.74 11.00
N ARG A 168 -12.50 -11.98 10.02
CA ARG A 168 -12.88 -13.31 9.55
C ARG A 168 -12.94 -13.38 8.04
N MET A 169 -12.58 -14.54 7.52
CA MET A 169 -12.80 -14.93 6.14
C MET A 169 -14.13 -15.67 6.03
N ALA A 170 -14.89 -15.38 4.99
CA ALA A 170 -16.18 -16.01 4.70
C ALA A 170 -16.03 -16.90 3.46
N GLN A 171 -15.98 -18.21 3.68
CA GLN A 171 -15.94 -19.20 2.61
C GLN A 171 -17.35 -19.66 2.28
N ILE A 172 -17.83 -19.40 1.06
CA ILE A 172 -19.13 -19.86 0.60
C ILE A 172 -19.01 -21.32 0.19
N GLU A 173 -19.61 -22.22 0.99
CA GLU A 173 -19.65 -23.66 0.70
C GLU A 173 -20.77 -24.00 -0.32
N ARG A 174 -21.93 -23.36 -0.14
CA ARG A 174 -23.09 -23.53 -1.03
C ARG A 174 -23.74 -22.18 -1.26
N LEU A 175 -23.87 -21.81 -2.53
CA LEU A 175 -24.60 -20.63 -2.99
C LEU A 175 -25.99 -21.06 -3.44
N ASP A 176 -27.02 -20.57 -2.77
CA ASP A 176 -28.42 -20.89 -3.09
C ASP A 176 -29.02 -19.82 -4.01
N HIS A 177 -28.82 -18.53 -3.68
CA HIS A 177 -29.36 -17.41 -4.45
C HIS A 177 -28.40 -16.23 -4.53
N VAL A 178 -28.39 -15.57 -5.68
CA VAL A 178 -27.73 -14.28 -5.93
C VAL A 178 -28.81 -13.24 -6.16
N VAL A 179 -28.91 -12.25 -5.27
CA VAL A 179 -29.97 -11.24 -5.34
C VAL A 179 -29.35 -9.86 -5.53
N PRO A 180 -29.72 -9.11 -6.58
CA PRO A 180 -29.32 -7.71 -6.70
C PRO A 180 -29.92 -6.88 -5.55
N GLN A 181 -29.08 -6.02 -4.96
CA GLN A 181 -29.51 -5.12 -3.89
C GLN A 181 -29.60 -3.67 -4.40
N LYS A 182 -30.72 -3.01 -4.13
CA LYS A 182 -30.84 -1.57 -4.38
C LYS A 182 -29.92 -0.81 -3.41
N ASN A 183 -29.20 0.17 -3.93
CA ASN A 183 -28.33 1.01 -3.12
C ASN A 183 -29.20 1.89 -2.18
N THR A 184 -28.94 1.76 -0.89
CA THR A 184 -29.64 2.51 0.15
C THR A 184 -28.77 3.62 0.76
N SER A 185 -27.47 3.66 0.42
CA SER A 185 -26.53 4.64 0.96
C SER A 185 -25.69 5.30 -0.14
N PRO A 186 -25.30 6.59 0.05
CA PRO A 186 -24.40 7.27 -0.88
C PRO A 186 -23.08 6.51 -1.13
N LEU A 187 -22.51 5.90 -0.09
CA LEU A 187 -21.29 5.12 -0.21
C LEU A 187 -21.49 3.90 -1.14
N ALA A 188 -22.59 3.17 -1.01
CA ALA A 188 -22.91 2.04 -1.89
C ALA A 188 -23.09 2.50 -3.34
N PHE A 189 -23.68 3.68 -3.56
CA PHE A 189 -23.78 4.28 -4.89
C PHE A 189 -22.40 4.52 -5.52
N PHE A 190 -21.42 5.09 -4.78
CA PHE A 190 -20.08 5.32 -5.29
C PHE A 190 -19.32 4.02 -5.55
N HIS A 191 -19.45 3.00 -4.70
CA HIS A 191 -18.89 1.67 -4.96
C HIS A 191 -19.46 1.07 -6.26
N GLN A 192 -20.76 1.21 -6.48
CA GLN A 192 -21.39 0.76 -7.73
C GLN A 192 -20.92 1.57 -8.94
N LEU A 193 -20.82 2.90 -8.81
CA LEU A 193 -20.35 3.77 -9.89
C LEU A 193 -18.91 3.44 -10.29
N ARG A 194 -18.02 3.26 -9.29
CA ARG A 194 -16.65 2.81 -9.52
C ARG A 194 -16.63 1.43 -10.20
N ARG A 195 -17.43 0.48 -9.75
CA ARG A 195 -17.53 -0.84 -10.39
C ARG A 195 -18.00 -0.75 -11.83
N ARG A 196 -18.98 0.08 -12.15
CA ARG A 196 -19.44 0.33 -13.54
C ARG A 196 -18.29 0.84 -14.41
N ALA A 197 -17.51 1.80 -13.92
CA ALA A 197 -16.35 2.32 -14.64
C ALA A 197 -15.29 1.22 -14.88
N LEU A 198 -14.97 0.41 -13.87
CA LEU A 198 -14.02 -0.69 -13.99
C LEU A 198 -14.50 -1.75 -14.99
N VAL A 199 -15.74 -2.19 -14.90
CA VAL A 199 -16.33 -3.16 -15.87
C VAL A 199 -16.35 -2.57 -17.27
N HIS A 200 -16.72 -1.29 -17.44
CA HIS A 200 -16.68 -0.63 -18.74
C HIS A 200 -15.29 -0.64 -19.36
N ILE A 201 -14.25 -0.32 -18.60
CA ILE A 201 -12.86 -0.38 -19.08
C ILE A 201 -12.47 -1.81 -19.44
N GLN A 202 -12.74 -2.78 -18.57
CA GLN A 202 -12.36 -4.18 -18.77
C GLN A 202 -13.03 -4.82 -19.99
N THR A 203 -14.25 -4.36 -20.35
CA THR A 203 -15.00 -4.92 -21.48
C THR A 203 -14.71 -4.24 -22.81
N HIS A 204 -14.32 -2.98 -22.83
CA HIS A 204 -14.20 -2.20 -24.06
C HIS A 204 -12.75 -1.88 -24.47
N PHE A 205 -11.80 -1.93 -23.54
CA PHE A 205 -10.41 -1.59 -23.85
C PHE A 205 -9.53 -2.84 -23.86
N PRO A 206 -8.59 -2.95 -24.83
CA PRO A 206 -7.68 -4.09 -24.93
C PRO A 206 -6.57 -4.04 -23.89
N ASN A 207 -5.92 -5.19 -23.66
CA ASN A 207 -4.66 -5.26 -22.94
C ASN A 207 -3.51 -4.75 -23.83
N PRO A 208 -2.49 -4.07 -23.27
CA PRO A 208 -2.32 -3.71 -21.84
C PRO A 208 -2.98 -2.39 -21.44
N MET A 209 -3.54 -1.61 -22.38
CA MET A 209 -4.12 -0.28 -22.15
C MET A 209 -5.14 -0.27 -20.99
N ARG A 210 -5.99 -1.30 -20.85
CA ARG A 210 -6.99 -1.39 -19.78
C ARG A 210 -6.37 -1.39 -18.38
N HIS A 211 -5.19 -2.01 -18.20
CA HIS A 211 -4.48 -2.05 -16.91
C HIS A 211 -3.97 -0.67 -16.52
N TYR A 212 -3.46 0.09 -17.49
CA TYR A 212 -3.07 1.49 -17.26
C TYR A 212 -4.29 2.35 -16.89
N MET A 213 -5.43 2.16 -17.55
CA MET A 213 -6.64 2.91 -17.26
C MET A 213 -7.18 2.59 -15.85
N THR A 214 -7.30 1.31 -15.52
CA THR A 214 -7.83 0.90 -14.20
C THR A 214 -6.87 1.27 -13.07
N GLY A 215 -5.56 1.13 -13.27
CA GLY A 215 -4.53 1.48 -12.29
C GLY A 215 -4.43 2.98 -12.07
N LEU A 216 -4.22 3.78 -13.13
CA LEU A 216 -3.92 5.21 -13.02
C LEU A 216 -5.15 6.07 -12.71
N LEU A 217 -6.35 5.71 -13.22
CA LEU A 217 -7.56 6.49 -12.99
C LEU A 217 -8.31 6.09 -11.73
N PHE A 218 -8.33 4.79 -11.40
CA PHE A 218 -9.15 4.24 -10.33
C PHE A 218 -8.37 3.54 -9.21
N GLY A 219 -7.05 3.34 -9.36
CA GLY A 219 -6.23 2.62 -8.39
C GLY A 219 -6.62 1.15 -8.23
N TYR A 220 -7.09 0.53 -9.31
CA TYR A 220 -7.49 -0.87 -9.33
C TYR A 220 -6.61 -1.66 -10.30
N LEU A 221 -5.92 -2.65 -9.75
CA LEU A 221 -5.14 -3.62 -10.52
C LEU A 221 -5.82 -4.97 -10.36
N ASP A 222 -6.21 -5.58 -11.47
CA ASP A 222 -6.84 -6.91 -11.46
C ASP A 222 -5.77 -8.01 -11.39
N LYS A 223 -6.23 -9.25 -11.21
CA LYS A 223 -5.34 -10.41 -11.12
C LYS A 223 -4.67 -10.78 -12.45
N GLU A 224 -5.21 -10.32 -13.56
CA GLU A 224 -4.61 -10.52 -14.88
C GLU A 224 -3.36 -9.64 -15.06
N PHE A 225 -3.24 -8.55 -14.28
CA PHE A 225 -2.04 -7.71 -14.22
C PHE A 225 -0.89 -8.33 -13.41
N ASP A 226 -1.11 -9.41 -12.66
CA ASP A 226 -0.08 -9.99 -11.78
C ASP A 226 1.20 -10.39 -12.57
N GLU A 227 1.08 -10.87 -13.81
CA GLU A 227 2.23 -11.21 -14.67
C GLU A 227 3.02 -9.95 -15.08
N GLN A 228 2.34 -8.91 -15.59
CA GLN A 228 2.98 -7.65 -15.94
C GLN A 228 3.53 -6.93 -14.69
N SER A 229 2.87 -7.10 -13.54
CA SER A 229 3.32 -6.49 -12.29
C SER A 229 4.71 -6.94 -11.86
N GLN A 230 5.14 -8.16 -12.22
CA GLN A 230 6.49 -8.66 -11.97
C GLN A 230 7.55 -7.84 -12.71
N LEU A 231 7.29 -7.45 -13.97
CA LEU A 231 8.16 -6.57 -14.74
C LEU A 231 8.37 -5.21 -14.03
N TYR A 232 7.28 -4.57 -13.63
CA TYR A 232 7.34 -3.28 -12.94
C TYR A 232 7.97 -3.37 -11.55
N THR A 233 7.74 -4.49 -10.86
CA THR A 233 8.33 -4.77 -9.55
C THR A 233 9.84 -5.00 -9.65
N SER A 234 10.30 -5.76 -10.63
CA SER A 234 11.74 -6.01 -10.85
C SER A 234 12.51 -4.74 -11.22
N LEU A 235 11.87 -3.82 -11.96
CA LEU A 235 12.39 -2.49 -12.27
C LEU A 235 12.23 -1.49 -11.12
N GLY A 236 11.50 -1.84 -10.05
CA GLY A 236 11.25 -0.97 -8.91
C GLY A 236 10.28 0.18 -9.16
N ILE A 237 9.50 0.13 -10.25
CA ILE A 237 8.57 1.20 -10.67
C ILE A 237 7.08 0.85 -10.52
N ILE A 238 6.76 -0.28 -9.90
CA ILE A 238 5.36 -0.71 -9.66
C ILE A 238 4.54 0.35 -8.90
N HIS A 239 5.20 1.16 -8.07
CA HIS A 239 4.57 2.23 -7.31
C HIS A 239 3.97 3.35 -8.18
N LEU A 240 4.34 3.46 -9.46
CA LEU A 240 3.73 4.41 -10.40
C LEU A 240 2.29 4.04 -10.76
N PHE A 241 1.92 2.75 -10.66
CA PHE A 241 0.54 2.28 -10.81
C PHE A 241 -0.28 2.43 -9.52
N ALA A 242 0.36 2.53 -8.37
CA ALA A 242 -0.33 2.86 -7.14
C ALA A 242 -0.70 4.35 -7.17
N LEU A 243 -1.96 4.65 -6.88
CA LEU A 243 -2.40 6.05 -6.83
C LEU A 243 -1.54 6.85 -5.85
N SER A 244 -0.83 7.82 -6.39
CA SER A 244 0.14 8.65 -5.70
C SER A 244 -0.37 10.08 -5.48
N GLY A 245 0.41 10.85 -4.72
CA GLY A 245 0.14 12.28 -4.56
C GLY A 245 0.21 13.07 -5.86
N MET A 246 0.93 12.59 -6.87
CA MET A 246 1.06 13.25 -8.18
C MET A 246 -0.25 13.19 -8.95
N GLN A 247 -0.92 12.03 -9.04
CA GLN A 247 -2.23 11.92 -9.70
C GLN A 247 -3.29 12.77 -8.99
N VAL A 248 -3.30 12.77 -7.65
CA VAL A 248 -4.18 13.68 -6.88
C VAL A 248 -3.91 15.13 -7.23
N GLY A 249 -2.63 15.53 -7.26
CA GLY A 249 -2.20 16.88 -7.64
C GLY A 249 -2.63 17.26 -9.05
N PHE A 250 -2.53 16.32 -10.00
CA PHE A 250 -2.99 16.51 -11.37
C PHE A 250 -4.49 16.79 -11.42
N PHE A 251 -5.34 15.91 -10.89
CA PHE A 251 -6.80 16.07 -10.97
C PHE A 251 -7.30 17.29 -10.19
N LEU A 252 -6.81 17.49 -8.96
CA LEU A 252 -7.17 18.68 -8.18
C LEU A 252 -6.65 19.96 -8.83
N GLY A 253 -5.42 19.95 -9.33
CA GLY A 253 -4.81 21.10 -9.98
C GLY A 253 -5.55 21.49 -11.25
N TRP A 254 -5.89 20.53 -12.11
CA TRP A 254 -6.68 20.77 -13.32
C TRP A 254 -8.08 21.29 -13.02
N PHE A 255 -8.76 20.67 -12.06
CA PHE A 255 -10.09 21.11 -11.65
C PHE A 255 -10.05 22.51 -11.05
N ARG A 256 -9.09 22.78 -10.16
CA ARG A 256 -8.85 24.12 -9.60
C ARG A 256 -8.54 25.15 -10.68
N TYR A 257 -7.68 24.82 -11.64
CA TYR A 257 -7.35 25.70 -12.75
C TYR A 257 -8.58 26.03 -13.60
N GLY A 258 -9.41 25.04 -13.92
CA GLY A 258 -10.67 25.23 -14.63
C GLY A 258 -11.61 26.18 -13.90
N LEU A 259 -11.81 26.00 -12.58
CA LEU A 259 -12.65 26.87 -11.77
C LEU A 259 -12.16 28.33 -11.77
N LEU A 260 -10.86 28.54 -11.63
CA LEU A 260 -10.26 29.89 -11.71
C LEU A 260 -10.43 30.52 -13.08
N ARG A 261 -10.33 29.74 -14.17
CA ARG A 261 -10.56 30.22 -15.55
C ARG A 261 -12.02 30.59 -15.81
N LEU A 262 -12.95 29.93 -15.12
CA LEU A 262 -14.38 30.27 -15.14
C LEU A 262 -14.71 31.50 -14.28
N GLY A 263 -13.70 32.14 -13.66
CA GLY A 263 -13.86 33.36 -12.87
C GLY A 263 -14.25 33.14 -11.41
N LEU A 264 -14.17 31.91 -10.88
CA LEU A 264 -14.50 31.67 -9.48
C LEU A 264 -13.45 32.33 -8.56
N PRO A 265 -13.89 33.17 -7.58
CA PRO A 265 -12.98 33.77 -6.61
C PRO A 265 -12.28 32.70 -5.74
N LYS A 266 -11.03 32.97 -5.34
CA LYS A 266 -10.22 32.04 -4.54
C LYS A 266 -10.87 31.65 -3.22
N ASP A 267 -11.64 32.53 -2.63
CA ASP A 267 -12.31 32.32 -1.33
C ASP A 267 -13.39 31.22 -1.38
N TYR A 268 -13.96 30.98 -2.55
CA TYR A 268 -14.99 29.94 -2.76
C TYR A 268 -14.43 28.61 -3.26
N LEU A 269 -13.15 28.55 -3.64
CA LEU A 269 -12.53 27.34 -4.18
C LEU A 269 -12.70 26.14 -3.24
N PHE A 270 -12.47 26.33 -1.94
CA PHE A 270 -12.57 25.23 -0.98
C PHE A 270 -13.96 24.59 -0.95
N ILE A 271 -15.03 25.38 -1.10
CA ILE A 271 -16.42 24.89 -1.05
C ILE A 271 -16.68 23.89 -2.19
N ILE A 272 -16.05 24.09 -3.36
CA ILE A 272 -16.22 23.22 -4.53
C ILE A 272 -15.14 22.11 -4.56
N LEU A 273 -13.91 22.43 -4.14
CA LEU A 273 -12.84 21.43 -4.10
C LEU A 273 -13.10 20.33 -3.07
N LEU A 274 -13.75 20.64 -1.95
CA LEU A 274 -14.06 19.64 -0.91
C LEU A 274 -14.96 18.51 -1.42
N PRO A 275 -16.17 18.76 -1.95
CA PRO A 275 -17.01 17.69 -2.51
C PRO A 275 -16.35 16.97 -3.68
N PHE A 276 -15.63 17.70 -4.56
CA PHE A 276 -14.85 17.05 -5.62
C PHE A 276 -13.80 16.07 -5.04
N SER A 277 -13.05 16.48 -4.01
CA SER A 277 -12.06 15.64 -3.34
C SER A 277 -12.69 14.39 -2.71
N LEU A 278 -13.87 14.53 -2.09
CA LEU A 278 -14.60 13.40 -1.53
C LEU A 278 -15.04 12.42 -2.64
N CYS A 279 -15.62 12.92 -3.72
CA CYS A 279 -16.01 12.11 -4.87
C CYS A 279 -14.80 11.39 -5.49
N TYR A 280 -13.70 12.11 -5.72
CA TYR A 280 -12.46 11.53 -6.27
C TYR A 280 -11.88 10.46 -5.34
N GLY A 281 -11.80 10.71 -4.03
CA GLY A 281 -11.36 9.73 -3.04
C GLY A 281 -12.19 8.45 -3.05
N LEU A 282 -13.52 8.56 -3.16
CA LEU A 282 -14.43 7.41 -3.26
C LEU A 282 -14.25 6.65 -4.57
N MET A 283 -14.07 7.35 -5.70
CA MET A 283 -13.83 6.73 -7.00
C MET A 283 -12.46 6.02 -7.09
N THR A 284 -11.49 6.41 -6.27
CA THR A 284 -10.14 5.83 -6.23
C THR A 284 -9.95 4.81 -5.09
N GLY A 285 -11.02 4.41 -4.40
CA GLY A 285 -11.01 3.38 -3.37
C GLY A 285 -10.49 3.82 -2.01
N TRP A 286 -10.42 5.13 -1.73
CA TRP A 286 -10.15 5.73 -0.41
C TRP A 286 -8.82 5.27 0.21
N THR A 287 -7.77 5.16 -0.63
CA THR A 287 -6.45 4.72 -0.16
C THR A 287 -5.76 5.77 0.72
N ALA A 288 -4.88 5.33 1.62
CA ALA A 288 -4.15 6.23 2.52
C ALA A 288 -3.34 7.30 1.76
N SER A 289 -2.71 6.94 0.64
CA SER A 289 -1.94 7.86 -0.20
C SER A 289 -2.80 8.96 -0.82
N VAL A 290 -3.97 8.58 -1.35
CA VAL A 290 -4.94 9.52 -1.95
C VAL A 290 -5.50 10.43 -0.87
N LEU A 291 -6.03 9.88 0.22
CA LEU A 291 -6.62 10.67 1.29
C LEU A 291 -5.62 11.65 1.91
N ARG A 292 -4.37 11.20 2.16
CA ARG A 292 -3.30 12.09 2.60
C ARG A 292 -3.11 13.27 1.66
N SER A 293 -2.99 13.00 0.37
CA SER A 293 -2.72 14.03 -0.63
C SER A 293 -3.90 15.01 -0.82
N LEU A 294 -5.13 14.51 -0.76
CA LEU A 294 -6.34 15.33 -0.78
C LEU A 294 -6.41 16.27 0.43
N ILE A 295 -6.19 15.74 1.64
CA ILE A 295 -6.18 16.55 2.86
C ILE A 295 -5.09 17.60 2.81
N GLN A 296 -3.85 17.24 2.41
CA GLN A 296 -2.74 18.18 2.30
C GLN A 296 -3.02 19.30 1.30
N SER A 297 -3.60 18.96 0.14
CA SER A 297 -3.96 19.93 -0.88
C SER A 297 -5.05 20.89 -0.39
N LEU A 298 -6.08 20.38 0.28
CA LEU A 298 -7.15 21.20 0.87
C LEU A 298 -6.63 22.12 1.97
N LEU A 299 -5.74 21.64 2.85
CA LEU A 299 -5.12 22.45 3.90
C LEU A 299 -4.20 23.54 3.32
N ALA A 300 -3.58 23.27 2.17
CA ALA A 300 -2.75 24.25 1.48
C ALA A 300 -3.55 25.45 0.96
N GLU A 301 -4.83 25.28 0.60
CA GLU A 301 -5.73 26.41 0.22
C GLU A 301 -5.92 27.40 1.38
N PHE A 302 -5.85 26.94 2.64
CA PHE A 302 -5.86 27.79 3.83
C PHE A 302 -4.47 28.38 4.16
N GLY A 303 -3.46 28.12 3.33
CA GLY A 303 -2.09 28.58 3.54
C GLY A 303 -1.37 27.87 4.71
N ILE A 304 -1.83 26.67 5.08
CA ILE A 304 -1.12 25.80 6.03
C ILE A 304 -0.08 25.00 5.25
N LYS A 305 1.19 25.16 5.61
CA LYS A 305 2.30 24.61 4.83
C LYS A 305 3.24 23.78 5.71
N LYS A 306 4.09 22.99 5.02
CA LYS A 306 5.20 22.23 5.63
C LYS A 306 4.70 21.27 6.73
N LEU A 307 5.40 21.23 7.85
CA LEU A 307 5.19 20.27 8.93
C LEU A 307 3.83 20.39 9.63
N ASP A 308 3.26 21.59 9.76
CA ASP A 308 1.94 21.75 10.35
C ASP A 308 0.83 21.12 9.49
N ASN A 309 0.92 21.30 8.16
CA ASN A 309 0.03 20.64 7.23
C ASN A 309 0.15 19.11 7.36
N MET A 310 1.39 18.59 7.42
CA MET A 310 1.63 17.16 7.62
C MET A 310 1.06 16.67 8.95
N GLY A 311 1.28 17.42 10.05
CA GLY A 311 0.77 17.07 11.37
C GLY A 311 -0.75 16.99 11.42
N ILE A 312 -1.45 18.01 10.91
CA ILE A 312 -2.92 18.02 10.83
C ILE A 312 -3.41 16.86 9.94
N THR A 313 -2.72 16.62 8.81
CA THR A 313 -3.05 15.51 7.91
C THR A 313 -2.97 14.17 8.62
N LEU A 314 -1.91 13.90 9.38
CA LEU A 314 -1.76 12.67 10.17
C LEU A 314 -2.89 12.51 11.20
N LEU A 315 -3.25 13.57 11.92
CA LEU A 315 -4.36 13.55 12.89
C LEU A 315 -5.68 13.22 12.20
N LEU A 316 -5.96 13.82 11.04
CA LEU A 316 -7.17 13.53 10.27
C LEU A 316 -7.15 12.10 9.68
N LEU A 317 -5.98 11.61 9.24
CA LEU A 317 -5.84 10.22 8.80
C LEU A 317 -6.17 9.23 9.91
N PHE A 318 -5.74 9.48 11.16
CA PHE A 318 -6.13 8.64 12.30
C PHE A 318 -7.65 8.60 12.54
N LEU A 319 -8.38 9.66 12.19
CA LEU A 319 -9.85 9.67 12.29
C LEU A 319 -10.53 8.86 11.17
N PHE A 320 -10.06 9.02 9.93
CA PHE A 320 -10.73 8.41 8.76
C PHE A 320 -10.21 7.01 8.43
N LEU A 321 -8.91 6.75 8.64
CA LEU A 321 -8.23 5.49 8.37
C LEU A 321 -7.32 5.13 9.54
N PRO A 322 -7.83 4.78 10.73
CA PRO A 322 -7.04 4.69 11.96
C PRO A 322 -5.85 3.73 11.86
N HIS A 323 -5.93 2.72 11.01
CA HIS A 323 -4.88 1.71 10.84
C HIS A 323 -3.93 1.98 9.65
N PHE A 324 -3.93 3.18 9.07
CA PHE A 324 -3.12 3.48 7.88
C PHE A 324 -1.61 3.25 8.09
N LEU A 325 -1.08 3.48 9.30
CA LEU A 325 0.33 3.22 9.63
C LEU A 325 0.66 1.72 9.82
N LEU A 326 -0.32 0.82 9.83
CA LEU A 326 -0.08 -0.62 9.76
C LEU A 326 0.00 -1.13 8.32
N THR A 327 -0.27 -0.28 7.33
CA THR A 327 -0.20 -0.62 5.90
C THR A 327 1.09 -0.08 5.29
N VAL A 328 1.72 -0.87 4.42
CA VAL A 328 2.95 -0.46 3.70
C VAL A 328 2.75 0.84 2.94
N GLY A 329 1.62 0.94 2.20
CA GLY A 329 1.29 2.14 1.42
C GLY A 329 1.11 3.38 2.29
N GLY A 330 0.51 3.25 3.46
CA GLY A 330 0.35 4.36 4.42
C GLY A 330 1.69 4.83 4.98
N VAL A 331 2.53 3.90 5.44
CA VAL A 331 3.86 4.22 5.98
C VAL A 331 4.73 4.88 4.90
N LEU A 332 4.88 4.25 3.73
CA LEU A 332 5.71 4.80 2.65
C LEU A 332 5.22 6.17 2.19
N SER A 333 3.90 6.32 1.98
CA SER A 333 3.31 7.60 1.57
C SER A 333 3.60 8.72 2.58
N CYS A 334 3.42 8.46 3.88
CA CYS A 334 3.69 9.45 4.93
C CYS A 334 5.19 9.74 5.07
N SER A 335 6.06 8.73 4.96
CA SER A 335 7.51 8.90 5.02
C SER A 335 8.04 9.75 3.85
N TYR A 336 7.58 9.50 2.62
CA TYR A 336 7.92 10.36 1.48
C TYR A 336 7.47 11.81 1.68
N ALA A 337 6.22 12.02 2.14
CA ALA A 337 5.70 13.37 2.39
C ALA A 337 6.47 14.08 3.51
N PHE A 338 6.86 13.36 4.56
CA PHE A 338 7.66 13.89 5.65
C PHE A 338 9.05 14.32 5.16
N LEU A 339 9.75 13.47 4.40
CA LEU A 339 11.04 13.80 3.82
C LEU A 339 10.96 15.06 2.94
N LEU A 340 9.93 15.18 2.09
CA LEU A 340 9.70 16.38 1.29
C LEU A 340 9.44 17.63 2.13
N CYS A 341 8.88 17.50 3.34
CA CYS A 341 8.67 18.63 4.24
C CYS A 341 9.96 19.08 4.96
N LEU A 342 10.92 18.15 5.17
CA LEU A 342 12.17 18.45 5.87
C LEU A 342 13.18 19.23 5.01
N PHE A 343 13.20 18.96 3.71
CA PHE A 343 14.20 19.52 2.81
C PHE A 343 13.61 20.68 2.00
N ASP A 344 14.31 21.80 1.99
CA ASP A 344 13.97 22.98 1.20
C ASP A 344 15.02 23.17 0.10
N PHE A 345 14.62 22.87 -1.13
CA PHE A 345 15.49 22.98 -2.31
C PHE A 345 15.05 24.16 -3.23
N GLU A 346 14.23 25.09 -2.72
CA GLU A 346 13.64 26.16 -3.56
C GLU A 346 14.70 27.08 -4.17
N GLU A 347 15.85 27.26 -3.51
CA GLU A 347 16.97 28.11 -4.00
C GLU A 347 17.87 27.42 -5.03
N MET A 348 17.69 26.11 -5.29
CA MET A 348 18.52 25.37 -6.23
C MET A 348 17.99 25.49 -7.66
N SER A 349 18.92 25.41 -8.65
CA SER A 349 18.52 25.28 -10.06
C SER A 349 17.69 24.00 -10.27
N SER A 350 16.76 24.02 -11.23
CA SER A 350 15.79 22.95 -11.47
C SER A 350 16.42 21.55 -11.55
N LEU A 351 17.53 21.39 -12.27
CA LEU A 351 18.23 20.11 -12.41
C LEU A 351 18.87 19.66 -11.07
N LYS A 352 19.57 20.55 -10.37
CA LYS A 352 20.17 20.24 -9.06
C LYS A 352 19.09 19.88 -8.05
N LYS A 353 18.00 20.63 -8.02
CA LYS A 353 16.84 20.36 -7.18
C LYS A 353 16.29 18.95 -7.43
N SER A 354 16.08 18.56 -8.69
CA SER A 354 15.56 17.22 -9.03
C SER A 354 16.50 16.11 -8.56
N ILE A 355 17.80 16.23 -8.83
CA ILE A 355 18.81 15.23 -8.41
C ILE A 355 18.89 15.14 -6.89
N CYS A 356 19.00 16.26 -6.17
CA CYS A 356 19.10 16.26 -4.72
C CYS A 356 17.82 15.69 -4.08
N THR A 357 16.64 16.07 -4.58
CA THR A 357 15.37 15.51 -4.09
C THR A 357 15.32 14.00 -4.29
N SER A 358 15.68 13.49 -5.47
CA SER A 358 15.69 12.05 -5.75
C SER A 358 16.65 11.29 -4.85
N LEU A 359 17.88 11.81 -4.65
CA LEU A 359 18.87 11.19 -3.77
C LEU A 359 18.41 11.15 -2.31
N VAL A 360 17.89 12.27 -1.79
CA VAL A 360 17.40 12.38 -0.42
C VAL A 360 16.20 11.45 -0.17
N LEU A 361 15.24 11.44 -1.09
CA LEU A 361 14.09 10.56 -0.99
C LEU A 361 14.52 9.10 -1.01
N SER A 362 15.44 8.74 -1.88
CA SER A 362 15.91 7.35 -2.02
C SER A 362 16.67 6.86 -0.80
N LEU A 363 17.60 7.68 -0.30
CA LEU A 363 18.37 7.34 0.91
C LEU A 363 17.46 7.29 2.14
N GLY A 364 16.56 8.27 2.28
CA GLY A 364 15.65 8.36 3.42
C GLY A 364 14.60 7.26 3.47
N ILE A 365 14.16 6.75 2.30
CA ILE A 365 13.16 5.68 2.22
C ILE A 365 13.78 4.28 2.23
N LEU A 366 15.10 4.14 1.98
CA LEU A 366 15.78 2.87 1.86
C LEU A 366 15.59 1.93 3.06
N PRO A 367 15.64 2.38 4.34
CA PRO A 367 15.34 1.50 5.48
C PRO A 367 13.93 0.92 5.43
N PHE A 368 12.95 1.71 5.01
CA PHE A 368 11.56 1.24 4.87
C PHE A 368 11.42 0.22 3.74
N LEU A 369 12.06 0.46 2.58
CA LEU A 369 12.05 -0.48 1.47
C LEU A 369 12.70 -1.81 1.85
N THR A 370 13.84 -1.78 2.53
CA THR A 370 14.50 -3.00 3.00
C THR A 370 13.67 -3.73 4.06
N TYR A 371 13.04 -3.01 4.98
CA TYR A 371 12.19 -3.59 6.02
C TYR A 371 10.97 -4.31 5.44
N TYR A 372 10.31 -3.73 4.43
CA TYR A 372 9.09 -4.31 3.87
C TYR A 372 9.37 -5.32 2.75
N TYR A 373 10.32 -5.03 1.87
CA TYR A 373 10.55 -5.85 0.66
C TYR A 373 11.85 -6.66 0.70
N GLY A 374 12.87 -6.20 1.42
CA GLY A 374 14.19 -6.85 1.45
C GLY A 374 15.00 -6.67 0.17
N THR A 375 14.48 -5.90 -0.81
CA THR A 375 15.09 -5.70 -2.13
C THR A 375 15.12 -4.22 -2.49
N PHE A 376 16.08 -3.84 -3.33
CA PHE A 376 16.19 -2.48 -3.85
C PHE A 376 16.73 -2.51 -5.28
N GLN A 377 16.10 -1.77 -6.20
CA GLN A 377 16.56 -1.61 -7.57
C GLN A 377 17.15 -0.20 -7.75
N PRO A 378 18.49 -0.04 -7.84
CA PRO A 378 19.12 1.29 -7.96
C PRO A 378 18.65 2.09 -9.18
N VAL A 379 18.43 1.41 -10.30
CA VAL A 379 17.99 2.06 -11.55
C VAL A 379 16.56 2.58 -11.45
N SER A 380 15.77 2.11 -10.48
CA SER A 380 14.42 2.65 -10.22
C SER A 380 14.40 4.16 -10.00
N LEU A 381 15.51 4.75 -9.53
CA LEU A 381 15.64 6.20 -9.36
C LEU A 381 15.50 6.96 -10.68
N ILE A 382 16.25 6.49 -11.67
CA ILE A 382 16.26 7.10 -13.03
C ILE A 382 14.93 6.78 -13.70
N LEU A 383 14.49 5.52 -13.65
CA LEU A 383 13.25 5.08 -14.28
C LEU A 383 12.04 5.80 -13.67
N THR A 384 11.98 5.96 -12.35
CA THR A 384 10.89 6.70 -11.70
C THR A 384 10.86 8.16 -12.15
N ALA A 385 12.00 8.83 -12.23
CA ALA A 385 12.08 10.22 -12.69
C ALA A 385 11.62 10.36 -14.15
N MET A 386 12.04 9.45 -15.03
CA MET A 386 11.63 9.46 -16.45
C MET A 386 10.14 9.11 -16.61
N PHE A 387 9.71 8.00 -16.03
CA PHE A 387 8.36 7.51 -16.21
C PHE A 387 7.31 8.34 -15.47
N SER A 388 7.64 9.00 -14.35
CA SER A 388 6.70 9.92 -13.70
C SER A 388 6.31 11.07 -14.63
N ILE A 389 7.24 11.60 -15.42
CA ILE A 389 6.94 12.64 -16.41
C ILE A 389 6.00 12.09 -17.49
N VAL A 390 6.28 10.88 -18.01
CA VAL A 390 5.44 10.24 -19.04
C VAL A 390 4.04 9.95 -18.49
N PHE A 391 3.96 9.41 -17.26
CA PHE A 391 2.69 9.06 -16.63
C PHE A 391 1.84 10.29 -16.31
N ASP A 392 2.42 11.32 -15.73
CA ASP A 392 1.67 12.49 -15.28
C ASP A 392 1.38 13.49 -16.41
N SER A 393 2.33 13.71 -17.32
CA SER A 393 2.18 14.74 -18.36
C SER A 393 1.53 14.21 -19.63
N PHE A 394 1.58 12.91 -19.88
CA PHE A 394 1.05 12.33 -21.11
C PHE A 394 -0.01 11.27 -20.85
N LEU A 395 0.31 10.17 -20.13
CA LEU A 395 -0.62 9.05 -20.01
C LEU A 395 -1.89 9.44 -19.23
N LEU A 396 -1.76 10.11 -18.10
CA LEU A 396 -2.89 10.46 -17.25
C LEU A 396 -3.89 11.38 -17.96
N PRO A 397 -3.48 12.49 -18.63
CA PRO A 397 -4.39 13.29 -19.44
C PRO A 397 -5.05 12.52 -20.56
N VAL A 398 -4.26 11.77 -21.35
CA VAL A 398 -4.75 11.03 -22.52
C VAL A 398 -5.75 9.95 -22.11
N LEU A 399 -5.42 9.14 -21.09
CA LEU A 399 -6.32 8.09 -20.58
C LEU A 399 -7.60 8.69 -19.97
N THR A 400 -7.50 9.85 -19.33
CA THR A 400 -8.68 10.56 -18.81
C THR A 400 -9.61 10.98 -19.95
N VAL A 401 -9.08 11.58 -21.01
CA VAL A 401 -9.86 11.97 -22.20
C VAL A 401 -10.48 10.74 -22.85
N PHE A 402 -9.72 9.65 -23.03
CA PHE A 402 -10.24 8.42 -23.61
C PHE A 402 -11.36 7.81 -22.78
N PHE A 403 -11.21 7.80 -21.47
CA PHE A 403 -12.26 7.32 -20.58
C PHE A 403 -13.54 8.17 -20.67
N VAL A 404 -13.42 9.50 -20.68
CA VAL A 404 -14.57 10.41 -20.78
C VAL A 404 -15.28 10.27 -22.14
N LEU A 405 -14.52 10.13 -23.22
CA LEU A 405 -15.05 9.99 -24.58
C LEU A 405 -15.47 8.56 -24.93
N SER A 406 -15.18 7.57 -24.08
CA SER A 406 -15.42 6.14 -24.37
C SER A 406 -16.90 5.76 -24.53
N GLY A 407 -17.83 6.62 -24.08
CA GLY A 407 -19.25 6.48 -24.39
C GLY A 407 -19.62 6.81 -25.84
N LEU A 408 -18.74 7.49 -26.57
CA LEU A 408 -18.94 7.89 -27.97
C LEU A 408 -18.00 7.12 -28.92
N VAL A 409 -16.72 7.03 -28.57
CA VAL A 409 -15.68 6.40 -29.39
C VAL A 409 -14.72 5.61 -28.50
N ILE A 410 -14.40 4.38 -28.91
CA ILE A 410 -13.41 3.54 -28.23
C ILE A 410 -12.06 3.66 -28.95
N PHE A 411 -11.04 4.15 -28.24
CA PHE A 411 -9.70 4.40 -28.80
C PHE A 411 -8.77 3.18 -28.71
N SER A 412 -9.25 1.99 -29.12
CA SER A 412 -8.45 0.75 -29.09
C SER A 412 -7.22 0.78 -30.01
N GLN A 413 -7.25 1.61 -31.04
CA GLN A 413 -6.17 1.76 -32.03
C GLN A 413 -4.87 2.31 -31.44
N ILE A 414 -4.90 2.88 -30.24
CA ILE A 414 -3.71 3.42 -29.55
C ILE A 414 -3.04 2.36 -28.67
N ASN A 415 -3.65 1.16 -28.53
CA ASN A 415 -3.08 0.06 -27.74
C ASN A 415 -1.63 -0.30 -28.12
N PRO A 416 -1.21 -0.30 -29.41
CA PRO A 416 0.19 -0.57 -29.79
C PRO A 416 1.22 0.33 -29.11
N LEU A 417 0.86 1.55 -28.69
CA LEU A 417 1.75 2.40 -27.91
C LEU A 417 2.06 1.82 -26.53
N PHE A 418 1.05 1.23 -25.88
CA PHE A 418 1.22 0.58 -24.56
C PHE A 418 2.00 -0.73 -24.71
N GLU A 419 1.76 -1.51 -25.77
CA GLU A 419 2.53 -2.72 -26.10
C GLU A 419 4.00 -2.38 -26.37
N TRP A 420 4.27 -1.31 -27.10
CA TRP A 420 5.62 -0.81 -27.31
C TRP A 420 6.29 -0.39 -26.00
N MET A 421 5.56 0.28 -25.12
CA MET A 421 6.07 0.70 -23.82
C MET A 421 6.42 -0.51 -22.93
N GLU A 422 5.61 -1.56 -22.92
CA GLU A 422 5.92 -2.81 -22.20
C GLU A 422 7.11 -3.54 -22.81
N THR A 423 7.20 -3.60 -24.14
CA THR A 423 8.35 -4.16 -24.85
C THR A 423 9.64 -3.39 -24.53
N PHE A 424 9.57 -2.07 -24.47
CA PHE A 424 10.69 -1.21 -24.09
C PHE A 424 11.13 -1.46 -22.63
N LEU A 425 10.18 -1.59 -21.71
CA LEU A 425 10.48 -1.92 -20.31
C LEU A 425 11.09 -3.32 -20.16
N THR A 426 10.61 -4.30 -20.91
CA THR A 426 11.18 -5.66 -20.94
C THR A 426 12.61 -5.63 -21.48
N TRP A 427 12.86 -4.85 -22.53
CA TRP A 427 14.21 -4.63 -23.05
C TRP A 427 15.13 -3.98 -22.01
N ILE A 428 14.65 -2.95 -21.28
CA ILE A 428 15.41 -2.34 -20.18
C ILE A 428 15.72 -3.40 -19.10
N GLN A 429 14.73 -4.22 -18.70
CA GLN A 429 14.91 -5.25 -17.69
C GLN A 429 16.01 -6.26 -18.07
N SER A 430 16.09 -6.63 -19.35
CA SER A 430 17.12 -7.57 -19.83
C SER A 430 18.55 -7.05 -19.65
N TRP A 431 18.74 -5.73 -19.62
CA TRP A 431 20.04 -5.09 -19.40
C TRP A 431 20.37 -4.85 -17.92
N ILE A 432 19.35 -4.56 -17.11
CA ILE A 432 19.54 -4.16 -15.71
C ILE A 432 19.67 -5.37 -14.80
N GLY A 433 19.04 -6.49 -15.15
CA GLY A 433 18.99 -7.69 -14.33
C GLY A 433 18.06 -7.57 -13.10
N GLN A 434 18.27 -8.46 -12.13
CA GLN A 434 17.44 -8.57 -10.93
C GLN A 434 17.76 -7.48 -9.90
N PRO A 435 16.77 -7.06 -9.07
CA PRO A 435 17.01 -6.12 -8.00
C PRO A 435 18.03 -6.64 -6.97
N LEU A 436 18.74 -5.71 -6.34
CA LEU A 436 19.68 -6.05 -5.25
C LEU A 436 18.89 -6.61 -4.08
N ILE A 437 19.27 -7.80 -3.62
CA ILE A 437 18.72 -8.44 -2.43
C ILE A 437 19.55 -7.99 -1.23
N LEU A 438 18.93 -7.22 -0.34
CA LEU A 438 19.54 -6.62 0.84
C LEU A 438 19.17 -7.36 2.13
N GLY A 439 18.08 -8.15 2.10
CA GLY A 439 17.50 -8.75 3.29
C GLY A 439 16.59 -7.80 4.06
N LYS A 440 15.80 -8.36 4.97
CA LYS A 440 14.92 -7.58 5.85
C LYS A 440 15.59 -7.38 7.21
N PRO A 441 15.78 -6.12 7.66
CA PRO A 441 16.34 -5.85 8.97
C PRO A 441 15.38 -6.29 10.09
N SER A 442 15.93 -6.66 11.24
CA SER A 442 15.17 -6.74 12.49
C SER A 442 14.73 -5.34 12.92
N LEU A 443 13.76 -5.25 13.84
CA LEU A 443 13.32 -3.94 14.37
C LEU A 443 14.48 -3.14 14.94
N PHE A 444 15.40 -3.78 15.69
CA PHE A 444 16.58 -3.12 16.24
C PHE A 444 17.49 -2.54 15.15
N GLN A 445 17.78 -3.33 14.11
CA GLN A 445 18.59 -2.87 12.98
C GLN A 445 17.89 -1.72 12.22
N PHE A 446 16.58 -1.82 12.04
CA PHE A 446 15.78 -0.76 11.41
C PHE A 446 15.84 0.55 12.22
N ASP A 447 15.64 0.49 13.53
CA ASP A 447 15.71 1.66 14.41
C ASP A 447 17.10 2.30 14.38
N LEU A 448 18.16 1.48 14.35
CA LEU A 448 19.54 1.96 14.24
C LEU A 448 19.80 2.63 12.87
N MET A 449 19.26 2.08 11.77
CA MET A 449 19.35 2.71 10.45
C MET A 449 18.66 4.08 10.42
N ILE A 450 17.47 4.19 11.02
CA ILE A 450 16.77 5.48 11.16
C ILE A 450 17.57 6.46 12.02
N ALA A 451 18.13 6.01 13.13
CA ALA A 451 18.98 6.88 13.99
C ALA A 451 20.20 7.43 13.23
N VAL A 452 20.87 6.57 12.43
CA VAL A 452 22.00 7.00 11.60
C VAL A 452 21.56 8.02 10.54
N LEU A 453 20.38 7.85 9.92
CA LEU A 453 19.86 8.82 8.96
C LEU A 453 19.49 10.17 9.60
N VAL A 454 18.94 10.16 10.82
CA VAL A 454 18.69 11.39 11.58
C VAL A 454 20.00 12.11 11.89
N MET A 455 21.02 11.38 12.36
CA MET A 455 22.35 11.96 12.59
C MET A 455 22.97 12.47 11.28
N LEU A 456 22.79 11.74 10.16
CA LEU A 456 23.28 12.18 8.86
C LEU A 456 22.62 13.50 8.41
N PHE A 457 21.33 13.68 8.70
CA PHE A 457 20.62 14.93 8.45
C PHE A 457 21.21 16.09 9.27
N ASP A 458 21.41 15.91 10.58
CA ASP A 458 21.93 16.94 11.47
C ASP A 458 23.38 17.30 11.16
N PHE A 459 24.21 16.32 10.84
CA PHE A 459 25.65 16.51 10.58
C PHE A 459 26.00 16.61 9.08
N TRP A 460 25.02 16.77 8.19
CA TRP A 460 25.26 16.81 6.74
C TRP A 460 26.31 17.82 6.29
N LYS A 461 26.37 18.99 6.93
CA LYS A 461 27.33 20.06 6.63
C LYS A 461 28.76 19.74 7.05
N LYS A 462 29.00 18.71 7.87
CA LYS A 462 30.31 18.32 8.37
C LYS A 462 30.82 17.11 7.60
N PRO A 463 31.76 17.25 6.64
CA PRO A 463 32.12 16.20 5.68
C PRO A 463 32.67 14.95 6.37
N GLN A 464 33.46 15.09 7.45
CA GLN A 464 34.02 13.96 8.20
C GLN A 464 32.92 13.09 8.83
N PHE A 465 31.95 13.71 9.52
CA PHE A 465 30.81 12.99 10.10
C PHE A 465 29.91 12.37 9.04
N ARG A 466 29.67 13.09 7.94
CA ARG A 466 28.87 12.58 6.83
C ARG A 466 29.46 11.29 6.25
N ILE A 467 30.76 11.25 5.96
CA ILE A 467 31.44 10.06 5.43
C ILE A 467 31.37 8.91 6.44
N CYS A 468 31.67 9.20 7.71
CA CYS A 468 31.61 8.20 8.78
C CYS A 468 30.19 7.59 8.92
N LEU A 469 29.14 8.43 8.93
CA LEU A 469 27.75 7.98 9.05
C LEU A 469 27.30 7.20 7.81
N LEU A 470 27.71 7.60 6.61
CA LEU A 470 27.45 6.82 5.39
C LEU A 470 28.15 5.44 5.41
N MET A 471 29.38 5.37 5.93
CA MET A 471 30.07 4.08 6.14
C MET A 471 29.35 3.20 7.16
N ILE A 472 28.92 3.79 8.31
CA ILE A 472 28.13 3.05 9.32
C ILE A 472 26.83 2.54 8.70
N PHE A 473 26.14 3.36 7.93
CA PHE A 473 24.90 2.95 7.23
C PHE A 473 25.17 1.78 6.27
N GLY A 474 26.25 1.85 5.49
CA GLY A 474 26.68 0.74 4.62
C GLY A 474 27.00 -0.55 5.38
N LEU A 475 27.71 -0.44 6.51
CA LEU A 475 27.99 -1.60 7.38
C LEU A 475 26.72 -2.20 7.98
N LEU A 476 25.74 -1.38 8.35
CA LEU A 476 24.44 -1.88 8.79
C LEU A 476 23.72 -2.67 7.69
N MET A 477 23.77 -2.21 6.43
CA MET A 477 23.21 -2.96 5.29
C MET A 477 23.90 -4.30 5.09
N VAL A 478 25.24 -4.34 5.20
CA VAL A 478 26.02 -5.60 5.13
C VAL A 478 25.62 -6.53 6.28
N TRP A 479 25.46 -6.02 7.49
CA TRP A 479 25.02 -6.81 8.65
C TRP A 479 23.62 -7.40 8.48
N VAL A 480 22.70 -6.68 7.86
CA VAL A 480 21.35 -7.20 7.55
C VAL A 480 21.47 -8.37 6.55
N LYS A 481 22.29 -8.23 5.53
CA LYS A 481 22.48 -9.24 4.48
C LYS A 481 23.19 -10.49 4.98
N HIS A 482 24.18 -10.34 5.88
CA HIS A 482 25.04 -11.41 6.36
C HIS A 482 24.83 -11.65 7.86
N PRO A 483 23.98 -12.61 8.25
CA PRO A 483 23.80 -12.95 9.66
C PRO A 483 25.06 -13.58 10.24
N LEU A 484 25.28 -13.32 11.54
CA LEU A 484 26.47 -13.77 12.29
C LEU A 484 26.31 -15.20 12.85
N THR A 485 25.30 -15.95 12.45
CA THR A 485 24.98 -17.29 12.97
C THR A 485 24.66 -18.25 11.84
N ASN A 486 24.97 -19.53 12.05
CA ASN A 486 24.46 -20.58 11.20
C ASN A 486 22.94 -20.69 11.37
N GLU A 487 22.26 -21.04 10.31
CA GLU A 487 20.80 -21.12 10.28
C GLU A 487 20.35 -22.43 9.65
N VAL A 488 19.41 -23.10 10.30
CA VAL A 488 18.64 -24.21 9.75
C VAL A 488 17.17 -23.88 9.95
N THR A 489 16.41 -23.80 8.86
CA THR A 489 14.99 -23.41 8.92
C THR A 489 14.17 -24.37 8.07
N MET A 490 13.10 -24.90 8.67
CA MET A 490 12.02 -25.55 7.95
C MET A 490 11.06 -24.48 7.45
N VAL A 491 11.06 -24.26 6.13
CA VAL A 491 10.25 -23.20 5.51
C VAL A 491 8.86 -23.74 5.23
N ASP A 492 7.84 -23.06 5.75
CA ASP A 492 6.45 -23.40 5.45
C ASP A 492 6.11 -22.97 4.01
N VAL A 493 6.15 -23.91 3.08
CA VAL A 493 5.80 -23.73 1.66
C VAL A 493 4.33 -24.11 1.36
N GLY A 494 3.58 -24.48 2.41
CA GLY A 494 2.16 -24.81 2.32
C GLY A 494 1.90 -26.27 2.03
N GLN A 495 2.48 -26.86 1.00
CA GLN A 495 2.37 -28.26 0.65
C GLN A 495 3.77 -28.80 0.30
N GLY A 496 4.11 -29.95 0.89
CA GLY A 496 5.47 -30.52 0.83
C GLY A 496 6.42 -29.89 1.83
N ASP A 497 7.67 -30.35 1.81
CA ASP A 497 8.75 -29.92 2.71
C ASP A 497 9.71 -28.96 2.00
N SER A 498 10.37 -28.11 2.76
CA SER A 498 11.47 -27.27 2.29
C SER A 498 12.38 -26.93 3.47
N ILE A 499 13.65 -27.29 3.39
CA ILE A 499 14.63 -27.04 4.45
C ILE A 499 15.72 -26.14 3.89
N PHE A 500 15.91 -25.00 4.53
CA PHE A 500 16.95 -24.04 4.20
C PHE A 500 18.06 -24.09 5.24
N LEU A 501 19.30 -24.25 4.77
CA LEU A 501 20.50 -24.19 5.59
C LEU A 501 21.40 -23.06 5.10
N ARG A 502 21.98 -22.33 6.04
CA ARG A 502 22.94 -21.26 5.74
C ARG A 502 24.07 -21.26 6.74
N SER A 503 25.30 -21.22 6.24
CA SER A 503 26.49 -21.08 7.08
C SER A 503 26.78 -19.60 7.40
N MET A 504 27.57 -19.34 8.45
CA MET A 504 28.10 -18.01 8.76
C MET A 504 28.96 -17.43 7.63
N LYS A 505 29.57 -18.30 6.79
CA LYS A 505 30.37 -17.89 5.64
C LYS A 505 29.51 -17.44 4.45
N GLY A 506 28.22 -17.74 4.49
CA GLY A 506 27.25 -17.38 3.45
C GLY A 506 26.86 -18.56 2.55
N ASP A 507 27.47 -19.74 2.67
CA ASP A 507 27.10 -20.91 1.86
C ASP A 507 25.64 -21.32 2.15
N THR A 508 24.91 -21.65 1.11
CA THR A 508 23.47 -21.93 1.20
C THR A 508 23.12 -23.28 0.59
N ILE A 509 22.33 -24.06 1.31
CA ILE A 509 21.78 -25.33 0.84
C ILE A 509 20.25 -25.25 0.98
N LEU A 510 19.54 -25.62 -0.06
CA LEU A 510 18.08 -25.75 -0.07
C LEU A 510 17.73 -27.20 -0.39
N ILE A 511 16.98 -27.84 0.50
CA ILE A 511 16.49 -29.21 0.34
C ILE A 511 14.99 -29.11 0.10
N ASP A 512 14.56 -29.52 -1.08
CA ASP A 512 13.20 -29.43 -1.61
C ASP A 512 12.59 -28.00 -1.62
N VAL A 513 11.62 -27.80 -2.48
CA VAL A 513 10.99 -26.50 -2.72
C VAL A 513 9.47 -26.52 -2.47
N GLY A 514 8.97 -27.66 -1.96
CA GLY A 514 7.55 -27.93 -1.91
C GLY A 514 6.97 -28.15 -3.31
N GLY A 515 5.71 -28.56 -3.37
CA GLY A 515 5.00 -28.81 -4.61
C GLY A 515 3.55 -28.40 -4.51
N LYS A 516 2.85 -28.47 -5.63
CA LYS A 516 1.39 -28.36 -5.67
C LYS A 516 0.86 -29.51 -6.51
N VAL A 517 0.28 -30.49 -5.85
CA VAL A 517 -0.38 -31.58 -6.58
C VAL A 517 -1.66 -31.03 -7.21
N THR A 518 -1.70 -31.03 -8.53
CA THR A 518 -2.89 -30.61 -9.29
C THR A 518 -3.61 -31.88 -9.72
N PHE A 519 -4.77 -32.15 -9.14
CA PHE A 519 -5.60 -33.27 -9.55
C PHE A 519 -6.52 -32.86 -10.71
N GLY A 520 -6.43 -33.55 -11.82
CA GLY A 520 -7.28 -33.41 -13.00
C GLY A 520 -6.91 -32.28 -13.96
N SER A 521 -7.38 -32.40 -15.20
CA SER A 521 -7.27 -31.34 -16.22
C SER A 521 -8.24 -30.20 -15.90
N LYS A 522 -7.73 -28.99 -15.84
CA LYS A 522 -8.55 -27.79 -15.70
C LYS A 522 -8.95 -27.27 -17.08
N GLU A 523 -10.18 -26.81 -17.18
CA GLU A 523 -10.62 -26.04 -18.34
C GLU A 523 -9.99 -24.63 -18.31
N LYS A 524 -9.79 -24.02 -19.47
CA LYS A 524 -9.13 -22.69 -19.58
C LYS A 524 -9.74 -21.61 -18.69
N TRP A 525 -11.06 -21.60 -18.50
CA TRP A 525 -11.72 -20.63 -17.64
C TRP A 525 -11.43 -20.85 -16.14
N GLN A 526 -11.01 -22.04 -15.74
CA GLN A 526 -10.65 -22.39 -14.36
C GLN A 526 -9.20 -22.02 -14.03
N GLU A 527 -8.39 -21.80 -15.07
CA GLU A 527 -6.99 -21.43 -14.88
C GLU A 527 -6.92 -20.04 -14.24
N ALA A 528 -6.35 -19.98 -13.05
CA ALA A 528 -6.04 -18.74 -12.42
C ALA A 528 -4.63 -18.30 -12.86
N SER A 529 -4.38 -17.02 -13.00
CA SER A 529 -3.00 -16.49 -13.00
C SER A 529 -2.34 -16.98 -11.69
N GLN A 530 -1.50 -18.00 -11.80
CA GLN A 530 -0.92 -18.67 -10.64
C GLN A 530 0.55 -18.27 -10.52
N THR A 531 0.86 -17.50 -9.50
CA THR A 531 2.20 -17.52 -8.91
C THR A 531 2.38 -18.86 -8.19
N SER A 532 3.51 -19.52 -8.41
CA SER A 532 3.86 -20.79 -7.77
C SER A 532 3.92 -20.64 -6.23
N ASN A 533 3.85 -21.75 -5.49
CA ASN A 533 4.05 -21.70 -4.04
C ASN A 533 5.46 -21.17 -3.69
N ALA A 534 6.47 -21.51 -4.49
CA ALA A 534 7.81 -20.99 -4.33
C ALA A 534 7.86 -19.46 -4.46
N GLU A 535 7.19 -18.88 -5.46
CA GLU A 535 7.12 -17.42 -5.65
C GLU A 535 6.36 -16.71 -4.53
N LYS A 536 5.36 -17.36 -3.94
CA LYS A 536 4.56 -16.74 -2.86
C LYS A 536 5.20 -16.84 -1.48
N THR A 537 5.99 -17.86 -1.23
CA THR A 537 6.49 -18.18 0.12
C THR A 537 8.00 -18.31 0.18
N LEU A 538 8.61 -19.18 -0.63
CA LEU A 538 10.02 -19.50 -0.55
C LEU A 538 10.91 -18.35 -1.04
N ILE A 539 10.66 -17.80 -2.23
CA ILE A 539 11.45 -16.68 -2.78
C ILE A 539 11.38 -15.45 -1.86
N PRO A 540 10.21 -14.99 -1.38
CA PRO A 540 10.14 -13.90 -0.41
C PRO A 540 10.85 -14.21 0.91
N TYR A 541 10.85 -15.47 1.37
CA TYR A 541 11.60 -15.88 2.55
C TYR A 541 13.12 -15.75 2.31
N LEU A 542 13.64 -16.30 1.21
CA LEU A 542 15.07 -16.22 0.85
C LEU A 542 15.51 -14.76 0.67
N GLN A 543 14.71 -13.94 -0.01
CA GLN A 543 14.97 -12.50 -0.15
C GLN A 543 14.98 -11.79 1.20
N ALA A 544 14.08 -12.14 2.11
CA ALA A 544 14.07 -11.58 3.46
C ALA A 544 15.32 -11.95 4.25
N ARG A 545 15.89 -13.14 3.98
CA ARG A 545 17.15 -13.58 4.56
C ARG A 545 18.40 -13.04 3.85
N GLY A 546 18.24 -12.20 2.80
CA GLY A 546 19.35 -11.61 2.05
C GLY A 546 20.04 -12.59 1.07
N VAL A 547 19.37 -13.70 0.75
CA VAL A 547 19.90 -14.74 -0.14
C VAL A 547 19.56 -14.38 -1.59
N SER A 548 20.59 -14.20 -2.40
CA SER A 548 20.46 -13.88 -3.83
C SER A 548 20.64 -15.09 -4.73
N GLN A 549 21.32 -16.14 -4.23
CA GLN A 549 21.65 -17.34 -4.97
C GLN A 549 21.68 -18.52 -3.99
N ILE A 550 21.26 -19.68 -4.44
CA ILE A 550 21.39 -20.95 -3.72
C ILE A 550 22.62 -21.68 -4.30
N ASP A 551 23.55 -22.05 -3.43
CA ASP A 551 24.77 -22.73 -3.86
C ASP A 551 24.51 -24.21 -4.15
N HIS A 552 23.68 -24.87 -3.32
CA HIS A 552 23.32 -26.27 -3.49
C HIS A 552 21.80 -26.45 -3.37
N LEU A 553 21.20 -27.02 -4.41
CA LEU A 553 19.80 -27.43 -4.40
C LEU A 553 19.74 -28.97 -4.38
N VAL A 554 19.11 -29.53 -3.36
CA VAL A 554 18.87 -30.96 -3.22
C VAL A 554 17.39 -31.23 -3.41
N LEU A 555 17.04 -32.06 -4.38
CA LEU A 555 15.69 -32.51 -4.63
C LEU A 555 15.58 -33.98 -4.21
N THR A 556 14.74 -34.28 -3.21
CA THR A 556 14.56 -35.64 -2.69
C THR A 556 13.54 -36.44 -3.50
N HIS A 557 12.66 -35.74 -4.22
CA HIS A 557 11.61 -36.32 -5.04
C HIS A 557 11.60 -35.66 -6.41
N THR A 558 11.50 -36.46 -7.46
CA THR A 558 11.16 -36.02 -8.80
C THR A 558 9.67 -36.31 -9.01
N GLU A 559 8.81 -35.34 -8.74
CA GLU A 559 7.42 -35.43 -9.21
C GLU A 559 7.42 -35.14 -10.71
N VAL A 560 7.02 -36.13 -11.51
CA VAL A 560 6.78 -36.05 -12.96
C VAL A 560 5.39 -35.46 -13.21
#